data_639b4ca0264d020d715e92b286cbff9c
#
_entry.id   639b4ca0264d020d715e92b286cbff9c
#
_cell.length_a   1.000
_cell.length_b   1.000
_cell.length_c   1.000
_cell.angle_alpha   90.00
_cell.angle_beta   90.00
_cell.angle_gamma   90.00
#
_symmetry.space_group_name_H-M   'P 1'
#
loop_
_entity.id
_entity.type
_entity.pdbx_description
1 polymer ?
#
loop_
_entity_poly.entity_id
_entity_poly.type
_entity_poly.pdbx_seq_one_letter_code
_entity_poly.pdbx_strand_id
1 'polypeptide(L)'
;MAQPKGALAIDFDGVIADGLEECALVTWLGVRGLDTSVPGAEQLKRVPGEFIERFRHIRNYSRLLEHFVVAHLPMAATVDSQAEFDVLLSGLEPEYVRDFTARATAAREWLRTSEPDFWLDLHTLYPGMADLLHRYSGSVVVVTAKDEGSVRAILVRHGLKHSVREVFGECGRKAEAVLDVSARWGVPVEHITFIDDNLTNVRKVAETGARARWALWGYGTPEHRAEAERFAVAALDLSEVVRLAPVAV
;
A
#
# COMPACT_ATOMS: atom_id res chain seq x y z
N MET A 1 13.00 1.68 -29.05
CA MET A 1 12.08 0.71 -28.43
C MET A 1 10.68 1.03 -28.91
N ALA A 2 9.86 0.04 -29.28
CA ALA A 2 8.45 0.27 -29.62
C ALA A 2 7.73 0.83 -28.40
N GLN A 3 6.84 1.81 -28.60
CA GLN A 3 6.00 2.36 -27.53
C GLN A 3 5.07 1.26 -27.00
N PRO A 4 4.88 1.15 -25.67
CA PRO A 4 3.92 0.20 -25.13
C PRO A 4 2.51 0.57 -25.59
N LYS A 5 1.74 -0.39 -26.06
CA LYS A 5 0.35 -0.19 -26.51
C LYS A 5 -0.63 0.04 -25.36
N GLY A 6 -0.22 -0.24 -24.15
CA GLY A 6 -0.94 0.01 -22.90
C GLY A 6 0.01 -0.03 -21.70
N ALA A 7 -0.42 0.49 -20.55
CA ALA A 7 0.37 0.52 -19.34
C ALA A 7 -0.44 0.04 -18.13
N LEU A 8 0.27 -0.47 -17.12
CA LEU A 8 -0.25 -0.79 -15.80
C LEU A 8 0.32 0.21 -14.80
N ALA A 9 -0.53 1.04 -14.23
CA ALA A 9 -0.24 1.86 -13.06
C ALA A 9 -0.84 1.15 -11.84
N ILE A 10 -0.05 0.90 -10.81
CA ILE A 10 -0.49 0.04 -9.71
C ILE A 10 0.05 0.53 -8.38
N ASP A 11 -0.76 0.48 -7.32
CA ASP A 11 -0.30 0.74 -5.96
C ASP A 11 0.56 -0.41 -5.42
N PHE A 12 1.28 -0.18 -4.33
CA PHE A 12 2.20 -1.16 -3.76
C PHE A 12 1.63 -1.86 -2.53
N ASP A 13 1.47 -1.14 -1.42
CA ASP A 13 0.99 -1.71 -0.16
C ASP A 13 -0.51 -2.02 -0.25
N GLY A 14 -0.89 -3.25 0.07
CA GLY A 14 -2.29 -3.70 -0.05
C GLY A 14 -2.69 -4.11 -1.47
N VAL A 15 -1.82 -3.92 -2.48
CA VAL A 15 -2.11 -4.30 -3.87
C VAL A 15 -1.06 -5.26 -4.42
N ILE A 16 0.21 -4.86 -4.51
CA ILE A 16 1.31 -5.75 -4.93
C ILE A 16 1.77 -6.61 -3.77
N ALA A 17 1.99 -6.01 -2.60
CA ALA A 17 2.54 -6.68 -1.44
C ALA A 17 1.72 -6.42 -0.17
N ASP A 18 1.63 -7.45 0.67
CA ASP A 18 1.20 -7.34 2.07
C ASP A 18 2.41 -7.05 2.95
N GLY A 19 2.42 -5.91 3.59
CA GLY A 19 3.41 -5.48 4.58
C GLY A 19 2.80 -5.34 5.98
N LEU A 20 1.71 -6.05 6.28
CA LEU A 20 0.98 -5.91 7.54
C LEU A 20 1.87 -6.18 8.76
N GLU A 21 2.71 -7.22 8.72
CA GLU A 21 3.60 -7.58 9.84
C GLU A 21 4.66 -6.51 10.07
N GLU A 22 5.24 -5.94 9.02
CA GLU A 22 6.18 -4.82 9.11
C GLU A 22 5.50 -3.62 9.76
N CYS A 23 4.34 -3.23 9.24
CA CYS A 23 3.60 -2.10 9.77
C CYS A 23 3.17 -2.32 11.23
N ALA A 24 2.73 -3.53 11.61
CA ALA A 24 2.36 -3.86 12.99
C ALA A 24 3.58 -3.80 13.93
N LEU A 25 4.74 -4.32 13.49
CA LEU A 25 5.98 -4.28 14.27
C LEU A 25 6.43 -2.84 14.53
N VAL A 26 6.55 -2.01 13.48
CA VAL A 26 7.00 -0.62 13.65
C VAL A 26 5.99 0.20 14.47
N THR A 27 4.70 -0.09 14.35
CA THR A 27 3.66 0.53 15.17
C THR A 27 3.83 0.16 16.64
N TRP A 28 4.06 -1.12 16.94
CA TRP A 28 4.31 -1.58 18.29
C TRP A 28 5.54 -0.91 18.90
N LEU A 29 6.64 -0.89 18.14
CA LEU A 29 7.91 -0.27 18.57
C LEU A 29 7.80 1.25 18.71
N GLY A 30 6.96 1.91 17.95
CA GLY A 30 6.70 3.35 18.05
C GLY A 30 6.18 3.79 19.42
N VAL A 31 5.49 2.90 20.15
CA VAL A 31 5.03 3.17 21.53
C VAL A 31 5.93 2.50 22.56
N ARG A 32 6.34 1.25 22.36
CA ARG A 32 7.10 0.46 23.34
C ARG A 32 8.60 0.80 23.36
N GLY A 33 9.09 1.39 22.29
CA GLY A 33 10.50 1.67 22.08
C GLY A 33 11.21 0.55 21.34
N LEU A 34 12.16 0.94 20.50
CA LEU A 34 13.06 0.04 19.80
C LEU A 34 14.20 -0.38 20.72
N ASP A 35 14.46 -1.67 20.84
CA ASP A 35 15.64 -2.24 21.48
C ASP A 35 16.61 -2.76 20.42
N THR A 36 17.63 -1.97 20.10
CA THR A 36 18.62 -2.33 19.07
C THR A 36 19.53 -3.50 19.45
N SER A 37 19.49 -3.98 20.70
CA SER A 37 20.22 -5.16 21.17
C SER A 37 19.45 -6.46 20.90
N VAL A 38 18.18 -6.39 20.52
CA VAL A 38 17.29 -7.52 20.29
C VAL A 38 16.99 -7.62 18.80
N PRO A 39 17.23 -8.77 18.15
CA PRO A 39 16.90 -8.98 16.74
C PRO A 39 15.43 -8.69 16.42
N GLY A 40 15.17 -8.12 15.24
CA GLY A 40 13.82 -7.76 14.80
C GLY A 40 12.85 -8.94 14.83
N ALA A 41 13.30 -10.13 14.45
CA ALA A 41 12.49 -11.35 14.53
C ALA A 41 12.06 -11.70 15.98
N GLU A 42 12.92 -11.46 16.96
CA GLU A 42 12.57 -11.65 18.37
C GLU A 42 11.67 -10.52 18.89
N GLN A 43 11.83 -9.29 18.39
CA GLN A 43 10.92 -8.19 18.70
C GLN A 43 9.53 -8.46 18.13
N LEU A 44 9.41 -8.98 16.91
CA LEU A 44 8.15 -9.36 16.30
C LEU A 44 7.41 -10.44 17.12
N LYS A 45 8.11 -11.44 17.63
CA LYS A 45 7.52 -12.47 18.52
C LYS A 45 6.94 -11.90 19.82
N ARG A 46 7.43 -10.75 20.26
CA ARG A 46 6.93 -10.05 21.48
C ARG A 46 5.67 -9.21 21.21
N VAL A 47 5.32 -8.99 19.93
CA VAL A 47 4.08 -8.31 19.59
C VAL A 47 2.90 -9.21 19.93
N PRO A 48 1.97 -8.80 20.83
CA PRO A 48 0.83 -9.66 21.17
C PRO A 48 -0.05 -9.93 19.96
N GLY A 49 -0.54 -11.17 19.82
CA GLY A 49 -1.44 -11.54 18.72
C GLY A 49 -2.70 -10.67 18.67
N GLU A 50 -3.26 -10.33 19.83
CA GLU A 50 -4.41 -9.41 19.93
C GLU A 50 -4.11 -8.00 19.41
N PHE A 51 -2.85 -7.54 19.53
CA PHE A 51 -2.44 -6.27 18.95
C PHE A 51 -2.37 -6.37 17.42
N ILE A 52 -1.82 -7.46 16.88
CA ILE A 52 -1.73 -7.68 15.43
C ILE A 52 -3.14 -7.71 14.81
N GLU A 53 -4.10 -8.41 15.45
CA GLU A 53 -5.49 -8.45 14.98
C GLU A 53 -6.15 -7.07 15.04
N ARG A 54 -5.94 -6.31 16.12
CA ARG A 54 -6.43 -4.95 16.24
C ARG A 54 -5.78 -4.02 15.21
N PHE A 55 -4.48 -4.16 14.98
CA PHE A 55 -3.78 -3.41 13.95
C PHE A 55 -4.30 -3.74 12.55
N ARG A 56 -4.51 -5.03 12.23
CA ARG A 56 -5.10 -5.46 10.96
C ARG A 56 -6.47 -4.80 10.73
N HIS A 57 -7.29 -4.74 11.77
CA HIS A 57 -8.58 -4.07 11.70
C HIS A 57 -8.43 -2.57 11.40
N ILE A 58 -7.60 -1.86 12.17
CA ILE A 58 -7.36 -0.42 12.02
C ILE A 58 -6.68 -0.07 10.69
N ARG A 59 -5.89 -0.99 10.13
CA ARG A 59 -5.21 -0.76 8.84
C ARG A 59 -6.18 -0.46 7.70
N ASN A 60 -7.41 -0.95 7.78
CA ASN A 60 -8.47 -0.65 6.80
C ASN A 60 -8.87 0.83 6.76
N TYR A 61 -8.75 1.54 7.87
CA TYR A 61 -9.07 2.96 8.02
C TYR A 61 -7.85 3.87 7.90
N SER A 62 -6.64 3.31 8.05
CA SER A 62 -5.38 4.05 8.10
C SER A 62 -4.84 4.34 6.70
N ARG A 63 -4.30 5.56 6.49
CA ARG A 63 -3.71 5.98 5.21
C ARG A 63 -2.21 6.28 5.30
N LEU A 64 -1.76 6.76 6.46
CA LEU A 64 -0.41 7.23 6.72
C LEU A 64 0.13 6.58 7.99
N LEU A 65 1.44 6.64 8.21
CA LEU A 65 2.11 6.04 9.37
C LEU A 65 1.58 6.59 10.70
N GLU A 66 1.35 7.90 10.78
CA GLU A 66 0.80 8.54 11.99
C GLU A 66 -0.58 8.01 12.37
N HIS A 67 -1.37 7.53 11.42
CA HIS A 67 -2.68 6.93 11.67
C HIS A 67 -2.58 5.62 12.46
N PHE A 68 -1.46 4.92 12.37
CA PHE A 68 -1.27 3.61 13.01
C PHE A 68 -1.28 3.68 14.53
N VAL A 69 -1.00 4.86 15.11
CA VAL A 69 -1.06 5.09 16.55
C VAL A 69 -2.42 4.70 17.16
N VAL A 70 -3.50 4.82 16.40
CA VAL A 70 -4.86 4.47 16.83
C VAL A 70 -4.96 3.00 17.26
N ALA A 71 -4.15 2.10 16.69
CA ALA A 71 -4.14 0.67 17.07
C ALA A 71 -3.75 0.44 18.56
N HIS A 72 -3.14 1.41 19.21
CA HIS A 72 -2.80 1.33 20.65
C HIS A 72 -3.97 1.68 21.57
N LEU A 73 -5.03 2.28 21.04
CA LEU A 73 -6.21 2.64 21.82
C LEU A 73 -7.08 1.40 22.11
N PRO A 74 -7.61 1.21 23.32
CA PRO A 74 -8.51 0.09 23.61
C PRO A 74 -9.72 0.03 22.69
N MET A 75 -10.27 1.19 22.31
CA MET A 75 -11.46 1.32 21.47
C MET A 75 -11.19 1.04 19.98
N ALA A 76 -9.94 0.91 19.58
CA ALA A 76 -9.59 0.62 18.17
C ALA A 76 -10.20 -0.68 17.64
N ALA A 77 -10.42 -1.67 18.53
CA ALA A 77 -11.02 -2.96 18.14
C ALA A 77 -12.51 -2.86 17.75
N THR A 78 -13.20 -1.79 18.14
CA THR A 78 -14.66 -1.59 17.91
C THR A 78 -14.96 -0.51 16.88
N VAL A 79 -13.94 0.05 16.24
CA VAL A 79 -14.12 1.02 15.13
C VAL A 79 -14.82 0.31 13.97
N ASP A 80 -15.97 0.85 13.53
CA ASP A 80 -16.73 0.27 12.42
C ASP A 80 -16.96 1.25 11.25
N SER A 81 -16.48 2.50 11.40
CA SER A 81 -16.59 3.54 10.39
C SER A 81 -15.34 4.43 10.30
N GLN A 82 -15.12 5.06 9.13
CA GLN A 82 -14.06 6.05 8.98
C GLN A 82 -14.26 7.24 9.93
N ALA A 83 -15.51 7.67 10.16
CA ALA A 83 -15.83 8.76 11.06
C ALA A 83 -15.40 8.46 12.51
N GLU A 84 -15.66 7.25 13.00
CA GLU A 84 -15.18 6.83 14.34
C GLU A 84 -13.65 6.79 14.42
N PHE A 85 -13.01 6.25 13.40
CA PHE A 85 -11.55 6.27 13.32
C PHE A 85 -11.01 7.70 13.39
N ASP A 86 -11.57 8.62 12.61
CA ASP A 86 -11.14 10.01 12.56
C ASP A 86 -11.37 10.74 13.90
N VAL A 87 -12.45 10.40 14.62
CA VAL A 87 -12.70 10.89 16.00
C VAL A 87 -11.61 10.39 16.96
N LEU A 88 -11.25 9.11 16.91
CA LEU A 88 -10.18 8.56 17.77
C LEU A 88 -8.82 9.21 17.46
N LEU A 89 -8.48 9.37 16.19
CA LEU A 89 -7.23 9.99 15.78
C LEU A 89 -7.16 11.48 16.19
N SER A 90 -8.22 12.24 15.93
CA SER A 90 -8.31 13.66 16.26
C SER A 90 -8.37 13.94 17.76
N GLY A 91 -8.77 12.95 18.56
CA GLY A 91 -8.78 13.02 20.03
C GLY A 91 -7.39 12.82 20.66
N LEU A 92 -6.38 12.46 19.87
CA LEU A 92 -5.01 12.32 20.38
C LEU A 92 -4.28 13.67 20.38
N GLU A 93 -3.44 13.88 21.39
CA GLU A 93 -2.58 15.06 21.44
C GLU A 93 -1.62 15.07 20.24
N PRO A 94 -1.52 16.19 19.49
CA PRO A 94 -0.67 16.27 18.30
C PRO A 94 0.80 15.94 18.56
N GLU A 95 1.30 16.28 19.76
CA GLU A 95 2.67 15.96 20.18
C GLU A 95 2.87 14.45 20.33
N TYR A 96 1.92 13.76 20.94
CA TYR A 96 1.95 12.29 21.06
C TYR A 96 1.98 11.60 19.70
N VAL A 97 1.17 12.06 18.75
CA VAL A 97 1.16 11.53 17.38
C VAL A 97 2.50 11.78 16.68
N ARG A 98 3.08 12.98 16.82
CA ARG A 98 4.40 13.28 16.25
C ARG A 98 5.51 12.41 16.83
N ASP A 99 5.52 12.25 18.16
CA ASP A 99 6.51 11.42 18.86
C ASP A 99 6.41 9.95 18.47
N PHE A 100 5.19 9.44 18.35
CA PHE A 100 4.93 8.10 17.85
C PHE A 100 5.48 7.95 16.43
N THR A 101 5.12 8.88 15.54
CA THR A 101 5.54 8.85 14.13
C THR A 101 7.05 8.85 13.98
N ALA A 102 7.74 9.70 14.75
CA ALA A 102 9.20 9.77 14.75
C ALA A 102 9.83 8.44 15.20
N ARG A 103 9.31 7.84 16.29
CA ARG A 103 9.82 6.57 16.82
C ARG A 103 9.52 5.39 15.88
N ALA A 104 8.33 5.33 15.30
CA ALA A 104 7.96 4.29 14.33
C ALA A 104 8.81 4.40 13.05
N THR A 105 9.08 5.63 12.58
CA THR A 105 10.00 5.89 11.46
C THR A 105 11.41 5.43 11.78
N ALA A 106 11.93 5.76 12.97
CA ALA A 106 13.26 5.33 13.40
C ALA A 106 13.37 3.79 13.52
N ALA A 107 12.32 3.13 14.02
CA ALA A 107 12.26 1.67 14.08
C ALA A 107 12.30 1.04 12.68
N ARG A 108 11.53 1.58 11.72
CA ARG A 108 11.54 1.14 10.31
C ARG A 108 12.93 1.31 9.68
N GLU A 109 13.54 2.46 9.88
CA GLU A 109 14.85 2.74 9.33
C GLU A 109 15.93 1.81 9.92
N TRP A 110 15.86 1.53 11.22
CA TRP A 110 16.75 0.56 11.84
C TRP A 110 16.58 -0.85 11.26
N LEU A 111 15.35 -1.32 11.10
CA LEU A 111 15.08 -2.63 10.45
C LEU A 111 15.66 -2.67 9.03
N ARG A 112 15.42 -1.63 8.24
CA ARG A 112 15.92 -1.55 6.85
C ARG A 112 17.45 -1.56 6.75
N THR A 113 18.13 -0.92 7.67
CA THR A 113 19.59 -0.72 7.60
C THR A 113 20.38 -1.78 8.36
N SER A 114 19.87 -2.23 9.49
CA SER A 114 20.56 -3.19 10.38
C SER A 114 20.15 -4.65 10.11
N GLU A 115 18.92 -4.88 9.68
CA GLU A 115 18.37 -6.21 9.42
C GLU A 115 17.63 -6.28 8.07
N PRO A 116 18.28 -5.91 6.95
CA PRO A 116 17.58 -5.73 5.67
C PRO A 116 16.89 -7.00 5.17
N ASP A 117 17.48 -8.18 5.34
CA ASP A 117 16.86 -9.44 4.92
C ASP A 117 15.59 -9.73 5.71
N PHE A 118 15.63 -9.58 7.04
CA PHE A 118 14.44 -9.73 7.88
C PHE A 118 13.35 -8.74 7.48
N TRP A 119 13.70 -7.45 7.34
CA TRP A 119 12.75 -6.42 6.93
C TRP A 119 12.10 -6.71 5.58
N LEU A 120 12.89 -7.16 4.59
CA LEU A 120 12.37 -7.54 3.26
C LEU A 120 11.42 -8.73 3.32
N ASP A 121 11.71 -9.72 4.18
CA ASP A 121 10.87 -10.92 4.34
C ASP A 121 9.52 -10.66 5.01
N LEU A 122 9.35 -9.48 5.64
CA LEU A 122 8.06 -9.03 6.17
C LEU A 122 7.08 -8.53 5.08
N HIS A 123 7.50 -8.55 3.80
CA HIS A 123 6.68 -8.13 2.67
C HIS A 123 6.39 -9.31 1.74
N THR A 124 5.15 -9.80 1.76
CA THR A 124 4.72 -10.93 0.94
C THR A 124 3.92 -10.46 -0.28
N LEU A 125 4.25 -10.96 -1.48
CA LEU A 125 3.45 -10.65 -2.66
C LEU A 125 2.07 -11.30 -2.58
N TYR A 126 1.04 -10.56 -2.99
CA TYR A 126 -0.27 -11.17 -3.20
C TYR A 126 -0.23 -12.19 -4.34
N PRO A 127 -1.03 -13.27 -4.26
CA PRO A 127 -1.08 -14.30 -5.29
C PRO A 127 -1.32 -13.73 -6.70
N GLY A 128 -0.53 -14.18 -7.66
CA GLY A 128 -0.65 -13.75 -9.07
C GLY A 128 0.01 -12.41 -9.40
N MET A 129 0.50 -11.62 -8.42
CA MET A 129 1.10 -10.32 -8.69
C MET A 129 2.41 -10.43 -9.47
N ALA A 130 3.26 -11.39 -9.13
CA ALA A 130 4.49 -11.61 -9.89
C ALA A 130 4.19 -11.86 -11.38
N ASP A 131 3.23 -12.72 -11.66
CA ASP A 131 2.82 -13.05 -13.04
C ASP A 131 2.20 -11.84 -13.75
N LEU A 132 1.39 -11.05 -13.04
CA LEU A 132 0.83 -9.82 -13.58
C LEU A 132 1.93 -8.85 -14.01
N LEU A 133 2.88 -8.58 -13.11
CA LEU A 133 3.98 -7.65 -13.37
C LEU A 133 4.88 -8.15 -14.52
N HIS A 134 5.11 -9.46 -14.62
CA HIS A 134 5.85 -10.05 -15.73
C HIS A 134 5.11 -9.88 -17.07
N ARG A 135 3.78 -10.09 -17.10
CA ARG A 135 2.98 -9.90 -18.33
C ARG A 135 3.01 -8.47 -18.85
N TYR A 136 3.09 -7.50 -17.96
CA TYR A 136 3.18 -6.07 -18.30
C TYR A 136 4.63 -5.56 -18.34
N SER A 137 5.63 -6.44 -18.29
CA SER A 137 7.04 -6.03 -18.19
C SER A 137 7.39 -4.96 -19.23
N GLY A 138 8.08 -3.89 -18.75
CA GLY A 138 8.42 -2.72 -19.56
C GLY A 138 7.30 -1.67 -19.68
N SER A 139 6.07 -1.97 -19.21
CA SER A 139 4.93 -1.05 -19.20
C SER A 139 4.24 -0.94 -17.83
N VAL A 140 4.95 -1.30 -16.75
CA VAL A 140 4.48 -1.16 -15.37
C VAL A 140 5.06 0.10 -14.73
N VAL A 141 4.21 0.88 -14.09
CA VAL A 141 4.58 1.93 -13.14
C VAL A 141 3.94 1.67 -11.79
N VAL A 142 4.74 1.69 -10.73
CA VAL A 142 4.21 1.68 -9.36
C VAL A 142 3.95 3.13 -8.94
N VAL A 143 2.74 3.40 -8.41
CA VAL A 143 2.31 4.74 -7.96
C VAL A 143 1.83 4.61 -6.51
N THR A 144 2.68 4.93 -5.55
CA THR A 144 2.46 4.59 -4.14
C THR A 144 2.84 5.71 -3.17
N ALA A 145 2.25 5.69 -1.97
CA ALA A 145 2.68 6.55 -0.87
C ALA A 145 3.98 6.07 -0.20
N LYS A 146 4.39 4.81 -0.42
CA LYS A 146 5.65 4.25 0.08
C LYS A 146 6.84 4.88 -0.65
N ASP A 147 7.97 5.02 0.03
CA ASP A 147 9.20 5.53 -0.58
C ASP A 147 9.73 4.61 -1.69
N GLU A 148 10.31 5.22 -2.74
CA GLU A 148 10.80 4.49 -3.92
C GLU A 148 11.88 3.47 -3.56
N GLY A 149 12.79 3.81 -2.65
CA GLY A 149 13.89 2.93 -2.24
C GLY A 149 13.39 1.63 -1.63
N SER A 150 12.38 1.69 -0.74
CA SER A 150 11.70 0.52 -0.16
C SER A 150 11.03 -0.33 -1.23
N VAL A 151 10.25 0.29 -2.10
CA VAL A 151 9.57 -0.42 -3.20
C VAL A 151 10.57 -1.18 -4.07
N ARG A 152 11.65 -0.51 -4.49
CA ARG A 152 12.68 -1.13 -5.34
C ARG A 152 13.39 -2.27 -4.63
N ALA A 153 13.72 -2.13 -3.34
CA ALA A 153 14.37 -3.18 -2.57
C ALA A 153 13.47 -4.43 -2.46
N ILE A 154 12.18 -4.24 -2.16
CA ILE A 154 11.21 -5.34 -2.08
C ILE A 154 11.03 -6.02 -3.44
N LEU A 155 10.90 -5.24 -4.53
CA LEU A 155 10.82 -5.79 -5.88
C LEU A 155 12.06 -6.60 -6.26
N VAL A 156 13.26 -6.17 -5.85
CA VAL A 156 14.52 -6.93 -6.04
C VAL A 156 14.47 -8.24 -5.28
N ARG A 157 14.04 -8.24 -4.01
CA ARG A 157 13.90 -9.45 -3.17
C ARG A 157 13.03 -10.50 -3.84
N HIS A 158 11.96 -10.06 -4.52
CA HIS A 158 11.02 -10.95 -5.20
C HIS A 158 11.35 -11.20 -6.69
N GLY A 159 12.54 -10.80 -7.17
CA GLY A 159 12.97 -11.03 -8.56
C GLY A 159 12.25 -10.16 -9.61
N LEU A 160 11.56 -9.10 -9.18
CA LEU A 160 10.69 -8.27 -10.03
C LEU A 160 11.36 -6.95 -10.49
N LYS A 161 12.67 -6.78 -10.22
CA LYS A 161 13.41 -5.55 -10.56
C LYS A 161 13.18 -5.06 -11.99
N HIS A 162 13.13 -5.98 -12.94
CA HIS A 162 13.04 -5.66 -14.37
C HIS A 162 11.59 -5.63 -14.90
N SER A 163 10.62 -6.04 -14.09
CA SER A 163 9.20 -6.02 -14.45
C SER A 163 8.59 -4.62 -14.33
N VAL A 164 9.12 -3.78 -13.43
CA VAL A 164 8.65 -2.42 -13.17
C VAL A 164 9.58 -1.42 -13.85
N ARG A 165 9.02 -0.62 -14.77
CA ARG A 165 9.75 0.40 -15.51
C ARG A 165 10.05 1.63 -14.65
N GLU A 166 9.07 2.05 -13.82
CA GLU A 166 9.16 3.28 -13.05
C GLU A 166 8.43 3.15 -11.71
N VAL A 167 8.88 3.90 -10.71
CA VAL A 167 8.24 4.01 -9.40
C VAL A 167 8.03 5.48 -9.07
N PHE A 168 6.80 5.89 -8.83
CA PHE A 168 6.41 7.14 -8.19
C PHE A 168 6.18 6.86 -6.72
N GLY A 169 7.24 6.94 -5.93
CA GLY A 169 7.16 6.87 -4.48
C GLY A 169 6.70 8.18 -3.87
N GLU A 170 6.25 8.13 -2.60
CA GLU A 170 5.77 9.30 -1.84
C GLU A 170 4.69 10.09 -2.59
N CYS A 171 3.91 9.40 -3.44
CA CYS A 171 2.95 10.00 -4.35
C CYS A 171 1.60 10.20 -3.67
N GLY A 172 1.27 11.45 -3.33
CA GLY A 172 -0.04 11.85 -2.80
C GLY A 172 -1.09 12.18 -3.87
N ARG A 173 -0.69 12.33 -5.15
CA ARG A 173 -1.55 12.76 -6.26
C ARG A 173 -1.52 11.78 -7.42
N LYS A 174 -2.09 10.57 -7.19
CA LYS A 174 -1.99 9.45 -8.14
C LYS A 174 -2.62 9.74 -9.50
N ALA A 175 -3.70 10.52 -9.56
CA ALA A 175 -4.32 10.92 -10.82
C ALA A 175 -3.36 11.73 -11.71
N GLU A 176 -2.63 12.69 -11.12
CA GLU A 176 -1.62 13.47 -11.85
C GLU A 176 -0.46 12.60 -12.32
N ALA A 177 -0.02 11.64 -11.47
CA ALA A 177 1.03 10.69 -11.85
C ALA A 177 0.61 9.82 -13.05
N VAL A 178 -0.64 9.37 -13.11
CA VAL A 178 -1.18 8.60 -14.23
C VAL A 178 -1.20 9.43 -15.51
N LEU A 179 -1.62 10.70 -15.45
CA LEU A 179 -1.59 11.61 -16.60
C LEU A 179 -0.14 11.91 -17.07
N ASP A 180 0.79 12.07 -16.13
CA ASP A 180 2.20 12.26 -16.46
C ASP A 180 2.79 11.02 -17.15
N VAL A 181 2.47 9.82 -16.69
CA VAL A 181 2.83 8.56 -17.37
C VAL A 181 2.25 8.50 -18.79
N SER A 182 0.97 8.84 -18.95
CA SER A 182 0.32 8.91 -20.27
C SER A 182 1.10 9.79 -21.23
N ALA A 183 1.41 11.01 -20.80
CA ALA A 183 2.12 11.99 -21.62
C ALA A 183 3.56 11.54 -21.96
N ARG A 184 4.34 11.11 -20.95
CA ARG A 184 5.76 10.74 -21.13
C ARG A 184 5.97 9.44 -21.89
N TRP A 185 5.07 8.48 -21.74
CA TRP A 185 5.18 7.18 -22.42
C TRP A 185 4.46 7.18 -23.77
N GLY A 186 3.67 8.22 -24.09
CA GLY A 186 2.88 8.29 -25.30
C GLY A 186 1.78 7.23 -25.35
N VAL A 187 1.26 6.83 -24.18
CA VAL A 187 0.17 5.86 -24.05
C VAL A 187 -1.13 6.62 -23.78
N PRO A 188 -2.16 6.49 -24.61
CA PRO A 188 -3.46 7.10 -24.33
C PRO A 188 -3.96 6.73 -22.93
N VAL A 189 -4.51 7.69 -22.19
CA VAL A 189 -4.90 7.48 -20.79
C VAL A 189 -5.92 6.35 -20.65
N GLU A 190 -6.82 6.20 -21.60
CA GLU A 190 -7.80 5.11 -21.68
C GLU A 190 -7.17 3.73 -21.92
N HIS A 191 -5.89 3.66 -22.25
CA HIS A 191 -5.12 2.43 -22.36
C HIS A 191 -4.24 2.18 -21.11
N ILE A 192 -4.36 2.99 -20.08
CA ILE A 192 -3.73 2.77 -18.77
C ILE A 192 -4.74 2.06 -17.86
N THR A 193 -4.37 0.88 -17.37
CA THR A 193 -5.07 0.23 -16.27
C THR A 193 -4.46 0.71 -14.97
N PHE A 194 -5.29 1.23 -14.04
CA PHE A 194 -4.86 1.62 -12.70
C PHE A 194 -5.49 0.69 -11.66
N ILE A 195 -4.70 0.18 -10.71
CA ILE A 195 -5.17 -0.71 -9.64
C ILE A 195 -4.72 -0.16 -8.30
N ASP A 196 -5.67 0.03 -7.38
CA ASP A 196 -5.43 0.57 -6.04
C ASP A 196 -6.50 0.02 -5.08
N ASP A 197 -6.16 -0.21 -3.81
CA ASP A 197 -7.12 -0.60 -2.78
C ASP A 197 -7.81 0.61 -2.13
N ASN A 198 -7.27 1.82 -2.32
CA ASN A 198 -7.89 3.05 -1.85
C ASN A 198 -8.94 3.55 -2.85
N LEU A 199 -10.22 3.38 -2.50
CA LEU A 199 -11.35 3.76 -3.35
C LEU A 199 -11.32 5.23 -3.79
N THR A 200 -10.85 6.14 -2.92
CA THR A 200 -10.72 7.57 -3.28
C THR A 200 -9.72 7.79 -4.41
N ASN A 201 -8.59 7.07 -4.39
CA ASN A 201 -7.61 7.14 -5.48
C ASN A 201 -8.20 6.57 -6.77
N VAL A 202 -8.86 5.42 -6.70
CA VAL A 202 -9.50 4.77 -7.85
C VAL A 202 -10.48 5.72 -8.52
N ARG A 203 -11.35 6.38 -7.74
CA ARG A 203 -12.32 7.35 -8.28
C ARG A 203 -11.65 8.54 -8.95
N LYS A 204 -10.67 9.17 -8.29
CA LYS A 204 -9.93 10.30 -8.86
C LYS A 204 -9.19 9.93 -10.16
N VAL A 205 -8.63 8.71 -10.21
CA VAL A 205 -7.95 8.25 -11.43
C VAL A 205 -8.97 7.91 -12.53
N ALA A 206 -10.13 7.34 -12.19
CA ALA A 206 -11.20 7.09 -13.17
C ALA A 206 -11.66 8.39 -13.86
N GLU A 207 -11.69 9.52 -13.15
CA GLU A 207 -12.02 10.84 -13.70
C GLU A 207 -11.05 11.31 -14.81
N THR A 208 -9.84 10.76 -14.85
CA THR A 208 -8.85 11.03 -15.93
C THR A 208 -9.15 10.30 -17.24
N GLY A 209 -10.07 9.33 -17.23
CA GLY A 209 -10.37 8.44 -18.35
C GLY A 209 -9.57 7.12 -18.32
N ALA A 210 -8.68 6.92 -17.34
CA ALA A 210 -7.96 5.65 -17.15
C ALA A 210 -8.91 4.53 -16.73
N ARG A 211 -8.53 3.28 -17.01
CA ARG A 211 -9.28 2.07 -16.59
C ARG A 211 -8.98 1.75 -15.13
N ALA A 212 -9.53 2.52 -14.22
CA ALA A 212 -9.31 2.35 -12.80
C ALA A 212 -10.09 1.14 -12.25
N ARG A 213 -9.44 0.37 -11.37
CA ARG A 213 -9.96 -0.85 -10.72
C ARG A 213 -9.69 -0.79 -9.23
N TRP A 214 -10.71 -1.07 -8.44
CA TRP A 214 -10.59 -1.16 -6.99
C TRP A 214 -10.23 -2.58 -6.58
N ALA A 215 -9.05 -2.77 -5.96
CA ALA A 215 -8.55 -4.05 -5.48
C ALA A 215 -9.31 -4.47 -4.22
N LEU A 216 -10.09 -5.56 -4.30
CA LEU A 216 -10.92 -6.04 -3.19
C LEU A 216 -10.15 -6.81 -2.12
N TRP A 217 -8.89 -7.19 -2.38
CA TRP A 217 -8.04 -7.95 -1.46
C TRP A 217 -7.20 -7.10 -0.53
N GLY A 218 -7.11 -5.79 -0.81
CA GLY A 218 -6.35 -4.84 -0.01
C GLY A 218 -7.15 -4.28 1.16
N TYR A 219 -6.78 -3.07 1.60
CA TYR A 219 -7.37 -2.43 2.77
C TYR A 219 -8.66 -1.71 2.40
N GLY A 220 -9.78 -2.23 2.88
CA GLY A 220 -11.09 -1.67 2.59
C GLY A 220 -12.09 -1.90 3.72
N THR A 221 -13.07 -0.99 3.83
CA THR A 221 -14.14 -1.03 4.83
C THR A 221 -15.47 -1.41 4.19
N PRO A 222 -16.49 -1.82 4.97
CA PRO A 222 -17.85 -2.00 4.46
C PRO A 222 -18.41 -0.75 3.80
N GLU A 223 -18.08 0.44 4.31
CA GLU A 223 -18.47 1.73 3.73
C GLU A 223 -17.91 1.91 2.31
N HIS A 224 -16.66 1.50 2.07
CA HIS A 224 -16.04 1.54 0.74
C HIS A 224 -16.79 0.65 -0.25
N ARG A 225 -17.32 -0.51 0.18
CA ARG A 225 -18.12 -1.38 -0.69
C ARG A 225 -19.43 -0.70 -1.11
N ALA A 226 -20.15 -0.12 -0.14
CA ALA A 226 -21.38 0.61 -0.42
C ALA A 226 -21.13 1.85 -1.32
N GLU A 227 -20.02 2.55 -1.10
CA GLU A 227 -19.62 3.68 -1.93
C GLU A 227 -19.22 3.24 -3.35
N ALA A 228 -18.49 2.16 -3.48
CA ALA A 228 -18.10 1.60 -4.79
C ALA A 228 -19.33 1.20 -5.62
N GLU A 229 -20.31 0.57 -5.00
CA GLU A 229 -21.60 0.24 -5.64
C GLU A 229 -22.35 1.51 -6.08
N ARG A 230 -22.47 2.49 -5.18
CA ARG A 230 -23.15 3.77 -5.46
C ARG A 230 -22.55 4.52 -6.64
N PHE A 231 -21.26 4.50 -6.82
CA PHE A 231 -20.53 5.19 -7.88
C PHE A 231 -20.16 4.29 -9.06
N ALA A 232 -20.66 3.06 -9.08
CA ALA A 232 -20.37 2.05 -10.12
C ALA A 232 -18.85 1.89 -10.38
N VAL A 233 -18.04 1.91 -9.31
CA VAL A 233 -16.61 1.73 -9.42
C VAL A 233 -16.32 0.29 -9.81
N ALA A 234 -15.50 0.09 -10.83
CA ALA A 234 -15.13 -1.24 -11.28
C ALA A 234 -14.21 -1.91 -10.25
N ALA A 235 -14.74 -2.90 -9.55
CA ALA A 235 -13.99 -3.73 -8.62
C ALA A 235 -13.16 -4.79 -9.37
N LEU A 236 -12.12 -5.27 -8.71
CA LEU A 236 -11.26 -6.35 -9.18
C LEU A 236 -11.03 -7.33 -8.03
N ASP A 237 -11.39 -8.59 -8.24
CA ASP A 237 -11.06 -9.66 -7.31
C ASP A 237 -9.65 -10.20 -7.60
N LEU A 238 -8.98 -10.71 -6.58
CA LEU A 238 -7.63 -11.26 -6.73
C LEU A 238 -7.57 -12.43 -7.72
N SER A 239 -8.62 -13.25 -7.79
CA SER A 239 -8.74 -14.35 -8.75
C SER A 239 -8.83 -13.88 -10.22
N GLU A 240 -9.21 -12.63 -10.45
CA GLU A 240 -9.32 -12.04 -11.79
C GLU A 240 -7.98 -11.46 -12.29
N VAL A 241 -7.03 -11.23 -11.38
CA VAL A 241 -5.70 -10.66 -11.71
C VAL A 241 -4.99 -11.49 -12.77
N VAL A 242 -5.13 -12.82 -12.73
CA VAL A 242 -4.53 -13.75 -13.69
C VAL A 242 -5.04 -13.53 -15.13
N ARG A 243 -6.21 -12.91 -15.31
CA ARG A 243 -6.85 -12.64 -16.60
C ARG A 243 -6.53 -11.25 -17.16
N LEU A 244 -5.95 -10.37 -16.33
CA LEU A 244 -5.55 -9.05 -16.81
C LEU A 244 -4.41 -9.19 -17.81
N ALA A 245 -4.60 -8.60 -18.98
CA ALA A 245 -3.62 -8.56 -20.05
C ALA A 245 -3.44 -7.12 -20.56
N PRO A 246 -2.25 -6.78 -21.08
CA PRO A 246 -2.06 -5.53 -21.79
C PRO A 246 -3.10 -5.36 -22.89
N VAL A 247 -3.57 -4.13 -23.07
CA VAL A 247 -4.55 -3.83 -24.14
C VAL A 247 -3.93 -4.21 -25.48
N ALA A 248 -4.53 -5.19 -26.14
CA ALA A 248 -4.24 -5.46 -27.54
C ALA A 248 -4.88 -4.33 -28.38
N VAL A 249 -4.08 -3.66 -29.19
CA VAL A 249 -4.54 -2.68 -30.18
C VAL A 249 -4.52 -3.34 -31.55
#